data_3264357661353eb128dc62439fdcae07
#
_entry.id   3264357661353eb128dc62439fdcae07
#
_cell.length_a   1.000
_cell.length_b   1.000
_cell.length_c   1.000
_cell.angle_alpha   90.00
_cell.angle_beta   90.00
_cell.angle_gamma   90.00
#
_symmetry.space_group_name_H-M   'P 1'
#
loop_
_entity.id
_entity.type
_entity.pdbx_description
1 polymer ?
#
loop_
_entity_poly.entity_id
_entity_poly.type
_entity_poly.pdbx_seq_one_letter_code
_entity_poly.pdbx_strand_id
1 'polypeptide(L)'
;MSTDAKNAIAQMEKIVSLCKRRGFIFQSSEIYGGCGGVWDYGPLGAELKRNLRNVWWNTMTREREDVLGLDASILMNPAIWKASGHVDTFADLMRECSLTNKRVRADHVEPQDGVVMNYSGAKSPTGWKLARPISVLMKKGEHIESLRKRVRTLIASNAGEAAGKVEEIELLDEAKGDTLERTIDFHPETGGALGDARPFNLMLKTYLGPTATEADVTYLRPETAQAIFAQFKNVYDSSRMKVPFGIGQIGKAFRNEVTPKNFTFRSREFEQMELEFFIKPDEAVEIISGKVDTWSEGADLSEPKPNWGWQMWHRYWVDQRTKFYEGIGLGDVLEYYWQTPEDLAHYARACVDILCEFPFGTEELEGIAARGDFDLSAHQTASTKSQEIFDEELKTAAAKLTAEQKDALRARKQEEGRNTVKKKAEKERREPTADDFAAMEKSMNYFCDRLFAGNYVPHVIEPSAGLDRMALAVIAKAFSETEKVDEKGKKEIITVLRLHPRVAPIKVGVFPLLKNKPELVAKAREVYALLKKHMNCFYDETASIGRRYARQDEAGTPFGVTIDFETCGEKGPELADTVTLRHRDSGEQERVKITDLLGKLLPLVS
;
A
#
# COMPACT_ATOMS: atom_id res chain seq x y z
N MET A 1 11.70 16.72 19.84
CA MET A 1 11.70 16.45 18.38
C MET A 1 12.94 17.04 17.77
N SER A 2 13.67 16.27 16.97
CA SER A 2 14.81 16.77 16.18
C SER A 2 14.34 17.82 15.16
N THR A 3 15.27 18.61 14.64
CA THR A 3 14.99 19.59 13.58
C THR A 3 14.41 18.90 12.35
N ASP A 4 14.95 17.73 12.00
CA ASP A 4 14.52 16.94 10.85
C ASP A 4 13.07 16.44 10.99
N ALA A 5 12.68 15.97 12.17
CA ALA A 5 11.29 15.56 12.44
C ALA A 5 10.31 16.74 12.32
N LYS A 6 10.71 17.96 12.71
CA LYS A 6 9.88 19.15 12.54
C LYS A 6 9.74 19.54 11.06
N ASN A 7 10.82 19.44 10.30
CA ASN A 7 10.80 19.72 8.85
C ASN A 7 9.91 18.72 8.10
N ALA A 8 10.00 17.43 8.44
CA ALA A 8 9.19 16.38 7.87
C ALA A 8 7.69 16.61 8.11
N ILE A 9 7.30 16.95 9.34
CA ILE A 9 5.92 17.30 9.68
C ILE A 9 5.44 18.51 8.87
N ALA A 10 6.26 19.57 8.82
CA ALA A 10 5.92 20.79 8.08
C ALA A 10 5.75 20.52 6.56
N GLN A 11 6.58 19.67 5.98
CA GLN A 11 6.45 19.28 4.57
C GLN A 11 5.16 18.48 4.33
N MET A 12 4.83 17.54 5.22
CA MET A 12 3.60 16.77 5.11
C MET A 12 2.35 17.66 5.24
N GLU A 13 2.36 18.63 6.15
CA GLU A 13 1.28 19.62 6.29
C GLU A 13 1.06 20.44 5.01
N LYS A 14 2.15 20.84 4.35
CA LYS A 14 2.08 21.54 3.04
C LYS A 14 1.47 20.68 1.96
N ILE A 15 1.85 19.41 1.87
CA ILE A 15 1.28 18.44 0.92
C ILE A 15 -0.21 18.25 1.17
N VAL A 16 -0.62 18.03 2.43
CA VAL A 16 -2.04 17.88 2.80
C VAL A 16 -2.84 19.14 2.45
N SER A 17 -2.29 20.32 2.76
CA SER A 17 -2.90 21.61 2.41
C SER A 17 -3.06 21.78 0.89
N LEU A 18 -2.04 21.41 0.11
CA LEU A 18 -2.11 21.41 -1.35
C LEU A 18 -3.18 20.46 -1.86
N CYS A 19 -3.21 19.22 -1.35
CA CYS A 19 -4.19 18.21 -1.74
C CYS A 19 -5.62 18.72 -1.53
N LYS A 20 -5.90 19.32 -0.38
CA LYS A 20 -7.22 19.91 -0.08
C LYS A 20 -7.53 21.11 -1.01
N ARG A 21 -6.62 22.05 -1.12
CA ARG A 21 -6.81 23.27 -1.91
C ARG A 21 -7.00 23.00 -3.41
N ARG A 22 -6.31 21.99 -3.95
CA ARG A 22 -6.37 21.64 -5.37
C ARG A 22 -7.38 20.52 -5.69
N GLY A 23 -8.02 19.94 -4.70
CA GLY A 23 -9.02 18.91 -4.91
C GLY A 23 -8.43 17.56 -5.29
N PHE A 24 -7.31 17.19 -4.67
CA PHE A 24 -6.79 15.84 -4.74
C PHE A 24 -7.43 14.94 -3.71
N ILE A 25 -7.36 15.29 -2.42
CA ILE A 25 -7.80 14.43 -1.33
C ILE A 25 -8.46 15.29 -0.26
N PHE A 26 -9.63 14.83 0.21
CA PHE A 26 -10.42 15.42 1.28
C PHE A 26 -10.61 14.40 2.40
N GLN A 27 -10.84 14.88 3.61
CA GLN A 27 -11.33 14.00 4.67
C GLN A 27 -12.77 13.60 4.36
N SER A 28 -13.08 12.31 4.43
CA SER A 28 -14.44 11.84 4.18
C SER A 28 -15.40 12.37 5.24
N SER A 29 -16.60 12.78 4.80
CA SER A 29 -17.65 13.30 5.67
C SER A 29 -17.25 14.53 6.49
N GLU A 30 -16.39 15.40 5.98
CA GLU A 30 -15.80 16.55 6.69
C GLU A 30 -16.87 17.47 7.29
N ILE A 31 -18.02 17.66 6.63
CA ILE A 31 -19.13 18.50 7.11
C ILE A 31 -19.78 17.97 8.40
N TYR A 32 -19.55 16.71 8.75
CA TYR A 32 -19.99 16.08 10.00
C TYR A 32 -18.85 15.84 10.99
N GLY A 33 -17.71 16.53 10.82
CA GLY A 33 -16.51 16.36 11.65
C GLY A 33 -15.53 15.32 11.14
N GLY A 34 -15.82 14.70 10.00
CA GLY A 34 -14.96 13.72 9.35
C GLY A 34 -15.08 12.29 9.91
N CYS A 35 -14.58 11.33 9.15
CA CYS A 35 -14.41 9.94 9.57
C CYS A 35 -12.91 9.61 9.63
N GLY A 36 -12.42 9.25 10.82
CA GLY A 36 -10.99 9.02 11.04
C GLY A 36 -10.44 7.85 10.19
N GLY A 37 -9.40 8.12 9.42
CA GLY A 37 -8.75 7.12 8.56
C GLY A 37 -9.56 6.71 7.33
N VAL A 38 -10.46 7.58 6.87
CA VAL A 38 -11.23 7.42 5.62
C VAL A 38 -11.12 8.70 4.81
N TRP A 39 -10.84 8.58 3.51
CA TRP A 39 -10.50 9.69 2.63
C TRP A 39 -11.29 9.64 1.33
N ASP A 40 -11.72 10.80 0.85
CA ASP A 40 -12.37 10.99 -0.44
C ASP A 40 -11.39 11.62 -1.43
N TYR A 41 -11.34 11.10 -2.65
CA TYR A 41 -10.54 11.68 -3.72
C TYR A 41 -11.39 12.69 -4.50
N GLY A 42 -10.95 13.94 -4.51
CA GLY A 42 -11.58 15.01 -5.28
C GLY A 42 -11.28 14.89 -6.79
N PRO A 43 -11.69 15.88 -7.60
CA PRO A 43 -11.60 15.77 -9.07
C PRO A 43 -10.20 15.46 -9.60
N LEU A 44 -9.14 16.10 -9.09
CA LEU A 44 -7.76 15.80 -9.51
C LEU A 44 -7.26 14.48 -8.91
N GLY A 45 -7.63 14.17 -7.69
CA GLY A 45 -7.25 12.92 -7.05
C GLY A 45 -7.90 11.69 -7.70
N ALA A 46 -9.17 11.79 -8.07
CA ALA A 46 -9.89 10.73 -8.77
C ALA A 46 -9.24 10.40 -10.12
N GLU A 47 -8.86 11.43 -10.89
CA GLU A 47 -8.15 11.24 -12.17
C GLU A 47 -6.72 10.71 -11.97
N LEU A 48 -5.99 11.16 -10.92
CA LEU A 48 -4.68 10.60 -10.56
C LEU A 48 -4.79 9.10 -10.27
N LYS A 49 -5.72 8.70 -9.39
CA LYS A 49 -5.94 7.28 -9.07
C LYS A 49 -6.35 6.48 -10.29
N ARG A 50 -7.23 7.03 -11.13
CA ARG A 50 -7.65 6.38 -12.38
C ARG A 50 -6.46 6.14 -13.31
N ASN A 51 -5.58 7.13 -13.47
CA ASN A 51 -4.39 6.99 -14.30
C ASN A 51 -3.44 5.92 -13.73
N LEU A 52 -3.18 5.92 -12.42
CA LEU A 52 -2.36 4.90 -11.75
C LEU A 52 -2.94 3.49 -11.94
N ARG A 53 -4.27 3.32 -11.73
CA ARG A 53 -4.96 2.05 -11.99
C ARG A 53 -4.80 1.60 -13.44
N ASN A 54 -4.97 2.51 -14.39
CA ASN A 54 -4.87 2.22 -15.82
C ASN A 54 -3.44 1.82 -16.21
N VAL A 55 -2.43 2.53 -15.72
CA VAL A 55 -1.02 2.18 -15.97
C VAL A 55 -0.72 0.81 -15.39
N TRP A 56 -1.09 0.54 -14.13
CA TRP A 56 -0.88 -0.77 -13.50
C TRP A 56 -1.63 -1.89 -14.27
N TRP A 57 -2.91 -1.66 -14.59
CA TRP A 57 -3.72 -2.64 -15.30
C TRP A 57 -3.17 -2.95 -16.70
N ASN A 58 -2.74 -1.93 -17.42
CA ASN A 58 -2.18 -2.13 -18.76
C ASN A 58 -0.87 -2.91 -18.69
N THR A 59 0.06 -2.49 -17.85
CA THR A 59 1.38 -3.15 -17.72
C THR A 59 1.29 -4.57 -17.14
N MET A 60 0.31 -4.84 -16.26
CA MET A 60 0.15 -6.14 -15.62
C MET A 60 -0.73 -7.12 -16.39
N THR A 61 -1.69 -6.63 -17.19
CA THR A 61 -2.64 -7.54 -17.86
C THR A 61 -2.63 -7.40 -19.39
N ARG A 62 -2.71 -6.17 -19.94
CA ARG A 62 -2.89 -5.98 -21.38
C ARG A 62 -1.62 -6.11 -22.19
N GLU A 63 -0.49 -5.67 -21.63
CA GLU A 63 0.82 -5.73 -22.29
C GLU A 63 1.49 -7.10 -22.10
N ARG A 64 0.81 -8.03 -21.39
CA ARG A 64 1.27 -9.39 -21.10
C ARG A 64 0.28 -10.43 -21.62
N GLU A 65 0.84 -11.56 -22.11
CA GLU A 65 0.04 -12.70 -22.56
C GLU A 65 -0.22 -13.72 -21.43
N ASP A 66 0.52 -13.60 -20.34
CA ASP A 66 0.55 -14.56 -19.22
C ASP A 66 -0.19 -14.06 -17.97
N VAL A 67 -0.94 -12.95 -18.03
CA VAL A 67 -1.72 -12.42 -16.91
C VAL A 67 -3.15 -12.09 -17.32
N LEU A 68 -4.09 -12.54 -16.52
CA LEU A 68 -5.53 -12.28 -16.67
C LEU A 68 -6.03 -11.35 -15.57
N GLY A 69 -7.14 -10.65 -15.84
CA GLY A 69 -7.80 -9.81 -14.84
C GLY A 69 -8.96 -10.51 -14.15
N LEU A 70 -9.13 -10.22 -12.87
CA LEU A 70 -10.30 -10.61 -12.06
C LEU A 70 -10.89 -9.38 -11.37
N ASP A 71 -12.21 -9.30 -11.30
CA ASP A 71 -12.93 -8.33 -10.47
C ASP A 71 -13.88 -9.09 -9.53
N ALA A 72 -13.39 -9.33 -8.31
CA ALA A 72 -14.12 -10.10 -7.31
C ALA A 72 -14.91 -9.20 -6.35
N SER A 73 -16.00 -9.75 -5.79
CA SER A 73 -16.83 -9.05 -4.82
C SER A 73 -16.11 -8.78 -3.50
N ILE A 74 -16.48 -7.67 -2.84
CA ILE A 74 -15.99 -7.29 -1.51
C ILE A 74 -16.51 -8.27 -0.45
N LEU A 75 -17.80 -8.60 -0.53
CA LEU A 75 -18.45 -9.52 0.39
C LEU A 75 -18.28 -10.96 -0.13
N MET A 76 -17.67 -11.80 0.68
CA MET A 76 -17.39 -13.19 0.35
C MET A 76 -17.87 -14.12 1.47
N ASN A 77 -17.92 -15.41 1.18
CA ASN A 77 -18.26 -16.41 2.20
C ASN A 77 -17.23 -16.34 3.36
N PRO A 78 -17.67 -16.20 4.61
CA PRO A 78 -16.76 -16.08 5.76
C PRO A 78 -15.81 -17.27 5.94
N ALA A 79 -16.11 -18.44 5.38
CA ALA A 79 -15.23 -19.60 5.39
C ALA A 79 -13.88 -19.33 4.68
N ILE A 80 -13.83 -18.40 3.71
CA ILE A 80 -12.58 -17.98 3.04
C ILE A 80 -11.61 -17.40 4.07
N TRP A 81 -12.09 -16.50 4.92
CA TRP A 81 -11.29 -15.81 5.94
C TRP A 81 -10.87 -16.74 7.09
N LYS A 82 -11.66 -17.78 7.34
CA LYS A 82 -11.28 -18.83 8.28
C LYS A 82 -10.20 -19.74 7.67
N ALA A 83 -10.36 -20.14 6.41
CA ALA A 83 -9.39 -20.99 5.72
C ALA A 83 -8.01 -20.33 5.61
N SER A 84 -7.97 -19.02 5.30
CA SER A 84 -6.74 -18.23 5.20
C SER A 84 -6.16 -17.79 6.57
N GLY A 85 -6.83 -18.09 7.69
CA GLY A 85 -6.40 -17.73 9.04
C GLY A 85 -6.72 -16.30 9.48
N HIS A 86 -7.28 -15.44 8.63
CA HIS A 86 -7.56 -14.04 8.95
C HIS A 86 -8.49 -13.86 10.16
N VAL A 87 -9.48 -14.74 10.34
CA VAL A 87 -10.38 -14.66 11.49
C VAL A 87 -9.65 -14.87 12.81
N ASP A 88 -8.66 -15.77 12.81
CA ASP A 88 -8.02 -16.24 14.03
C ASP A 88 -6.71 -15.49 14.36
N THR A 89 -5.96 -15.04 13.34
CA THR A 89 -4.60 -14.52 13.52
C THR A 89 -4.40 -13.08 13.03
N PHE A 90 -5.34 -12.51 12.26
CA PHE A 90 -5.21 -11.14 11.75
C PHE A 90 -5.57 -10.11 12.81
N ALA A 91 -4.71 -9.98 13.81
CA ALA A 91 -4.92 -9.14 14.97
C ALA A 91 -3.63 -8.43 15.38
N ASP A 92 -3.74 -7.14 15.71
CA ASP A 92 -2.70 -6.40 16.39
C ASP A 92 -2.81 -6.64 17.92
N LEU A 93 -1.68 -6.86 18.59
CA LEU A 93 -1.63 -6.86 20.04
C LEU A 93 -1.68 -5.43 20.55
N MET A 94 -2.78 -5.06 21.19
CA MET A 94 -3.04 -3.72 21.69
C MET A 94 -2.95 -3.64 23.20
N ARG A 95 -2.29 -2.59 23.71
CA ARG A 95 -2.29 -2.21 25.11
C ARG A 95 -3.07 -0.91 25.30
N GLU A 96 -3.87 -0.82 26.34
CA GLU A 96 -4.69 0.36 26.63
C GLU A 96 -4.11 1.15 27.80
N CYS A 97 -3.98 2.45 27.62
CA CYS A 97 -3.54 3.35 28.69
C CYS A 97 -4.63 3.52 29.74
N SER A 98 -4.33 3.12 30.98
CA SER A 98 -5.27 3.18 32.10
C SER A 98 -5.76 4.61 32.43
N LEU A 99 -4.97 5.62 32.08
CA LEU A 99 -5.29 7.03 32.36
C LEU A 99 -6.18 7.66 31.28
N THR A 100 -5.95 7.31 30.00
CA THR A 100 -6.57 8.04 28.87
C THR A 100 -7.44 7.16 27.99
N ASN A 101 -7.49 5.84 28.23
CA ASN A 101 -8.11 4.84 27.37
C ASN A 101 -7.55 4.81 25.92
N LYS A 102 -6.46 5.56 25.67
CA LYS A 102 -5.75 5.48 24.37
C LYS A 102 -5.12 4.12 24.21
N ARG A 103 -5.21 3.58 23.02
CA ARG A 103 -4.61 2.30 22.66
C ARG A 103 -3.32 2.51 21.89
N VAL A 104 -2.36 1.64 22.12
CA VAL A 104 -1.08 1.58 21.40
C VAL A 104 -0.78 0.12 21.08
N ARG A 105 -0.18 -0.12 19.92
CA ARG A 105 0.33 -1.47 19.60
C ARG A 105 1.46 -1.85 20.56
N ALA A 106 1.43 -3.06 21.06
CA ALA A 106 2.40 -3.54 22.05
C ALA A 106 3.84 -3.53 21.51
N ASP A 107 4.02 -3.86 20.23
CA ASP A 107 5.30 -3.85 19.51
C ASP A 107 5.82 -2.45 19.16
N HIS A 108 4.96 -1.41 19.22
CA HIS A 108 5.36 -0.02 18.98
C HIS A 108 5.67 0.76 20.27
N VAL A 109 5.65 0.11 21.44
CA VAL A 109 6.02 0.75 22.68
C VAL A 109 7.53 0.71 22.85
N GLU A 110 8.18 1.83 22.54
CA GLU A 110 9.63 1.96 22.75
C GLU A 110 9.98 1.90 24.24
N PRO A 111 11.10 1.24 24.60
CA PRO A 111 11.61 1.19 25.98
C PRO A 111 11.88 2.61 26.53
N GLN A 112 11.38 2.88 27.73
CA GLN A 112 11.48 4.18 28.40
C GLN A 112 12.15 4.06 29.76
N ASP A 113 12.89 5.10 30.15
CA ASP A 113 13.49 5.22 31.48
C ASP A 113 12.75 6.28 32.30
N GLY A 114 12.52 6.03 33.58
CA GLY A 114 11.89 7.01 34.45
C GLY A 114 11.56 6.50 35.84
N VAL A 115 10.86 7.33 36.59
CA VAL A 115 10.38 7.03 37.93
C VAL A 115 8.85 6.94 37.92
N VAL A 116 8.30 5.88 38.45
CA VAL A 116 6.85 5.72 38.56
C VAL A 116 6.31 6.67 39.64
N MET A 117 5.30 7.46 39.31
CA MET A 117 4.55 8.27 40.25
C MET A 117 3.13 7.74 40.35
N ASN A 118 2.68 7.49 41.57
CA ASN A 118 1.37 6.92 41.86
C ASN A 118 0.49 7.94 42.57
N TYR A 119 -0.80 7.90 42.24
CA TYR A 119 -1.86 8.68 42.90
C TYR A 119 -3.01 7.75 43.21
N SER A 120 -3.67 7.91 44.35
CA SER A 120 -4.86 7.13 44.70
C SER A 120 -6.10 7.53 43.90
N GLY A 121 -6.05 8.72 43.29
CA GLY A 121 -7.13 9.26 42.47
C GLY A 121 -6.96 10.75 42.20
N ALA A 122 -8.06 11.37 41.77
CA ALA A 122 -8.15 12.83 41.58
C ALA A 122 -9.55 13.34 41.90
N LYS A 123 -9.66 14.62 42.30
CA LYS A 123 -10.94 15.32 42.54
C LYS A 123 -10.88 16.76 42.05
N SER A 124 -12.05 17.38 41.88
CA SER A 124 -12.15 18.79 41.55
C SER A 124 -13.23 19.50 42.39
N PRO A 125 -13.21 20.83 42.45
CA PRO A 125 -14.23 21.62 43.17
C PRO A 125 -15.64 21.45 42.62
N THR A 126 -15.80 21.01 41.39
CA THR A 126 -17.11 20.70 40.76
C THR A 126 -17.82 19.48 41.38
N GLY A 127 -17.16 18.77 42.30
CA GLY A 127 -17.64 17.51 42.88
C GLY A 127 -17.27 16.26 42.06
N TRP A 128 -16.61 16.44 40.91
CA TRP A 128 -16.10 15.32 40.12
C TRP A 128 -14.95 14.59 40.85
N LYS A 129 -14.96 13.25 40.77
CA LYS A 129 -13.93 12.40 41.40
C LYS A 129 -13.53 11.25 40.46
N LEU A 130 -12.21 10.97 40.40
CA LEU A 130 -11.65 9.76 39.85
C LEU A 130 -11.17 8.89 41.02
N ALA A 131 -11.97 7.90 41.39
CA ALA A 131 -11.72 7.00 42.53
C ALA A 131 -11.00 5.70 42.09
N ARG A 132 -9.92 5.84 41.31
CA ARG A 132 -9.07 4.70 40.90
C ARG A 132 -7.61 5.10 40.96
N PRO A 133 -6.69 4.14 41.25
CA PRO A 133 -5.26 4.41 41.20
C PRO A 133 -4.80 4.89 39.82
N ILE A 134 -3.88 5.84 39.83
CA ILE A 134 -3.23 6.40 38.63
C ILE A 134 -1.74 6.14 38.79
N SER A 135 -1.14 5.44 37.83
CA SER A 135 0.31 5.28 37.75
C SER A 135 0.82 5.91 36.46
N VAL A 136 1.82 6.78 36.59
CA VAL A 136 2.44 7.50 35.45
C VAL A 136 3.95 7.46 35.54
N LEU A 137 4.61 7.34 34.41
CA LEU A 137 6.04 7.42 34.29
C LEU A 137 6.49 8.89 34.20
N MET A 138 7.26 9.34 35.16
CA MET A 138 8.02 10.59 35.09
C MET A 138 9.30 10.29 34.32
N LYS A 139 9.44 10.82 33.12
CA LYS A 139 10.58 10.55 32.25
C LYS A 139 11.88 11.11 32.85
N LYS A 140 13.01 10.52 32.51
CA LYS A 140 14.34 10.99 32.96
C LYS A 140 14.53 12.46 32.57
N GLY A 141 14.78 13.32 33.57
CA GLY A 141 14.94 14.76 33.38
C GLY A 141 13.63 15.59 33.40
N GLU A 142 12.47 14.95 33.55
CA GLU A 142 11.19 15.67 33.73
C GLU A 142 11.04 16.18 35.17
N HIS A 143 10.63 17.44 35.32
CA HIS A 143 10.32 18.00 36.65
C HIS A 143 8.94 17.56 37.13
N ILE A 144 8.81 17.30 38.45
CA ILE A 144 7.58 16.84 39.07
C ILE A 144 6.38 17.75 38.79
N GLU A 145 6.57 19.07 38.74
CA GLU A 145 5.49 20.02 38.43
C GLU A 145 5.02 19.90 36.99
N SER A 146 5.94 19.62 36.05
CA SER A 146 5.58 19.34 34.65
C SER A 146 4.77 18.05 34.52
N LEU A 147 5.16 17.02 35.26
CA LEU A 147 4.41 15.77 35.35
C LEU A 147 3.00 16.01 35.90
N ARG A 148 2.88 16.69 37.04
CA ARG A 148 1.58 17.01 37.67
C ARG A 148 0.66 17.76 36.71
N LYS A 149 1.19 18.77 36.00
CA LYS A 149 0.45 19.51 34.99
C LYS A 149 0.00 18.59 33.84
N ARG A 150 0.88 17.73 33.34
CA ARG A 150 0.56 16.74 32.30
C ARG A 150 -0.55 15.81 32.75
N VAL A 151 -0.46 15.21 33.94
CA VAL A 151 -1.48 14.30 34.49
C VAL A 151 -2.84 14.99 34.63
N ARG A 152 -2.87 16.22 35.20
CA ARG A 152 -4.12 17.02 35.31
C ARG A 152 -4.74 17.29 33.93
N THR A 153 -3.93 17.67 32.94
CA THR A 153 -4.40 17.91 31.57
C THR A 153 -5.00 16.66 30.94
N LEU A 154 -4.37 15.49 31.11
CA LEU A 154 -4.88 14.23 30.60
C LEU A 154 -6.19 13.81 31.29
N ILE A 155 -6.29 14.03 32.60
CA ILE A 155 -7.52 13.78 33.36
C ILE A 155 -8.64 14.69 32.87
N ALA A 156 -8.39 16.01 32.75
CA ALA A 156 -9.37 16.98 32.28
C ALA A 156 -9.87 16.65 30.85
N SER A 157 -8.97 16.32 29.94
CA SER A 157 -9.34 15.96 28.57
C SER A 157 -10.18 14.68 28.48
N ASN A 158 -9.99 13.74 29.39
CA ASN A 158 -10.74 12.49 29.42
C ASN A 158 -12.10 12.62 30.16
N ALA A 159 -12.18 13.50 31.15
CA ALA A 159 -13.41 13.77 31.94
C ALA A 159 -14.30 14.85 31.29
N GLY A 160 -13.79 15.61 30.34
CA GLY A 160 -14.51 16.71 29.70
C GLY A 160 -14.87 17.84 30.69
N GLU A 161 -15.96 18.53 30.44
CA GLU A 161 -16.44 19.65 31.27
C GLU A 161 -16.74 19.29 32.73
N ALA A 162 -16.97 17.99 33.01
CA ALA A 162 -17.26 17.50 34.34
C ALA A 162 -16.09 17.73 35.34
N ALA A 163 -14.84 17.69 34.86
CA ALA A 163 -13.67 17.90 35.72
C ALA A 163 -13.37 19.35 36.07
N GLY A 164 -13.99 20.32 35.40
CA GLY A 164 -13.71 21.75 35.58
C GLY A 164 -12.36 22.17 34.98
N LYS A 165 -11.73 23.20 35.56
CA LYS A 165 -10.45 23.72 35.07
C LYS A 165 -9.28 22.81 35.46
N VAL A 166 -8.30 22.68 34.57
CA VAL A 166 -7.11 21.82 34.75
C VAL A 166 -6.36 22.14 36.05
N GLU A 167 -6.24 23.42 36.37
CA GLU A 167 -5.49 23.90 37.55
C GLU A 167 -6.19 23.56 38.88
N GLU A 168 -7.49 23.35 38.84
CA GLU A 168 -8.35 23.07 40.00
C GLU A 168 -8.43 21.55 40.33
N ILE A 169 -7.86 20.69 39.46
CA ILE A 169 -7.81 19.24 39.71
C ILE A 169 -6.72 18.94 40.75
N GLU A 170 -7.16 18.38 41.88
CA GLU A 170 -6.27 17.88 42.95
C GLU A 170 -5.94 16.41 42.73
N LEU A 171 -4.65 16.08 42.63
CA LEU A 171 -4.15 14.69 42.61
C LEU A 171 -4.02 14.20 44.06
N LEU A 172 -4.56 13.01 44.34
CA LEU A 172 -4.66 12.49 45.73
C LEU A 172 -3.49 11.51 46.03
N ASP A 173 -2.99 11.60 47.26
CA ASP A 173 -2.03 10.66 47.85
C ASP A 173 -0.82 10.35 46.93
N GLU A 174 -0.14 11.42 46.47
CA GLU A 174 1.05 11.28 45.63
C GLU A 174 2.14 10.44 46.30
N ALA A 175 2.58 9.37 45.66
CA ALA A 175 3.65 8.52 46.12
C ALA A 175 4.66 8.23 45.00
N LYS A 176 5.96 8.30 45.36
CA LYS A 176 7.02 7.89 44.46
C LYS A 176 7.15 6.37 44.50
N GLY A 177 7.06 5.73 43.35
CA GLY A 177 7.29 4.30 43.16
C GLY A 177 8.72 3.99 42.68
N ASP A 178 8.85 2.89 41.97
CA ASP A 178 10.12 2.36 41.50
C ASP A 178 10.75 3.22 40.38
N THR A 179 12.09 3.20 40.33
CA THR A 179 12.82 3.68 39.17
C THR A 179 12.94 2.53 38.17
N LEU A 180 12.47 2.76 36.96
CA LEU A 180 12.46 1.75 35.89
C LEU A 180 13.41 2.14 34.77
N GLU A 181 14.10 1.14 34.23
CA GLU A 181 14.94 1.27 33.04
C GLU A 181 14.38 0.41 31.94
N ARG A 182 14.36 0.92 30.71
CA ARG A 182 13.87 0.24 29.49
C ARG A 182 12.48 -0.40 29.65
N THR A 183 11.58 0.25 30.41
CA THR A 183 10.22 -0.26 30.58
C THR A 183 9.36 0.00 29.35
N ILE A 184 8.53 -0.97 29.01
CA ILE A 184 7.49 -0.88 27.96
C ILE A 184 6.07 -0.81 28.56
N ASP A 185 5.94 -0.64 29.88
CA ASP A 185 4.66 -0.69 30.58
C ASP A 185 3.95 0.65 30.70
N PHE A 186 4.47 1.67 30.02
CA PHE A 186 3.89 3.01 30.02
C PHE A 186 3.69 3.54 28.60
N HIS A 187 2.60 4.25 28.39
CA HIS A 187 2.27 4.81 27.09
C HIS A 187 3.29 5.89 26.67
N PRO A 188 3.89 5.83 25.47
CA PRO A 188 5.00 6.70 25.07
C PRO A 188 4.69 8.19 25.13
N GLU A 189 3.48 8.60 24.78
CA GLU A 189 3.08 10.02 24.76
C GLU A 189 2.57 10.49 26.12
N THR A 190 1.68 9.71 26.73
CA THR A 190 0.96 10.14 27.94
C THR A 190 1.66 9.81 29.23
N GLY A 191 2.54 8.80 29.20
CA GLY A 191 3.21 8.26 30.38
C GLY A 191 2.29 7.46 31.32
N GLY A 192 1.01 7.30 31.01
CA GLY A 192 0.09 6.49 31.83
C GLY A 192 0.39 5.00 31.69
N ALA A 193 0.16 4.24 32.78
CA ALA A 193 0.37 2.80 32.78
C ALA A 193 -0.47 2.08 31.72
N LEU A 194 0.13 1.14 31.03
CA LEU A 194 -0.51 0.30 30.02
C LEU A 194 -0.99 -1.02 30.65
N GLY A 195 -2.21 -1.41 30.31
CA GLY A 195 -2.75 -2.73 30.65
C GLY A 195 -2.09 -3.86 29.84
N ASP A 196 -2.53 -5.09 30.09
CA ASP A 196 -2.09 -6.27 29.36
C ASP A 196 -2.36 -6.15 27.86
N ALA A 197 -1.49 -6.76 27.05
CA ALA A 197 -1.68 -6.83 25.62
C ALA A 197 -2.87 -7.75 25.29
N ARG A 198 -3.79 -7.24 24.47
CA ARG A 198 -4.98 -7.99 24.02
C ARG A 198 -5.04 -7.96 22.49
N PRO A 199 -5.39 -9.09 21.85
CA PRO A 199 -5.56 -9.13 20.41
C PRO A 199 -6.75 -8.25 20.00
N PHE A 200 -6.53 -7.43 19.00
CA PHE A 200 -7.55 -6.61 18.35
C PHE A 200 -7.63 -7.03 16.89
N ASN A 201 -8.69 -7.74 16.52
CA ASN A 201 -8.87 -8.21 15.16
C ASN A 201 -9.13 -7.04 14.20
N LEU A 202 -8.37 -7.01 13.10
CA LEU A 202 -8.44 -5.96 12.08
C LEU A 202 -9.55 -6.17 11.04
N MET A 203 -10.30 -7.27 11.12
CA MET A 203 -11.44 -7.53 10.24
C MET A 203 -12.63 -6.64 10.60
N LEU A 204 -13.17 -5.91 9.62
CA LEU A 204 -14.43 -5.19 9.76
C LEU A 204 -15.59 -6.16 9.53
N LYS A 205 -16.39 -6.41 10.58
CA LYS A 205 -17.59 -7.26 10.53
C LYS A 205 -18.78 -6.49 9.94
N THR A 206 -19.61 -7.20 9.19
CA THR A 206 -20.94 -6.79 8.78
C THR A 206 -21.89 -7.98 8.78
N TYR A 207 -23.15 -7.79 8.46
CA TYR A 207 -24.17 -8.84 8.45
C TYR A 207 -24.81 -8.95 7.08
N LEU A 208 -25.00 -10.17 6.59
CA LEU A 208 -25.76 -10.49 5.40
C LEU A 208 -27.04 -11.19 5.83
N GLY A 209 -28.16 -10.50 5.75
CA GLY A 209 -29.47 -11.05 6.15
C GLY A 209 -30.27 -10.06 6.99
N PRO A 210 -31.55 -10.34 7.21
CA PRO A 210 -32.46 -9.42 7.89
C PRO A 210 -32.36 -9.44 9.43
N THR A 211 -31.72 -10.45 10.02
CA THR A 211 -31.80 -10.72 11.47
C THR A 211 -30.55 -10.30 12.24
N ALA A 212 -29.43 -9.99 11.54
CA ALA A 212 -28.16 -9.59 12.13
C ALA A 212 -27.68 -10.51 13.29
N THR A 213 -27.85 -11.83 13.13
CA THR A 213 -27.40 -12.85 14.08
C THR A 213 -25.94 -13.23 13.80
N GLU A 214 -25.30 -13.95 14.75
CA GLU A 214 -23.94 -14.47 14.53
C GLU A 214 -23.85 -15.41 13.29
N ALA A 215 -24.95 -16.02 12.86
CA ALA A 215 -25.00 -16.84 11.66
C ALA A 215 -24.94 -15.99 10.36
N ASP A 216 -25.31 -14.71 10.45
CA ASP A 216 -25.34 -13.77 9.33
C ASP A 216 -24.03 -12.96 9.21
N VAL A 217 -23.05 -13.21 10.10
CA VAL A 217 -21.78 -12.47 10.11
C VAL A 217 -21.00 -12.74 8.85
N THR A 218 -20.58 -11.67 8.20
CA THR A 218 -19.57 -11.67 7.17
C THR A 218 -18.55 -10.54 7.42
N TYR A 219 -17.58 -10.41 6.53
CA TYR A 219 -16.50 -9.43 6.69
C TYR A 219 -16.35 -8.61 5.41
N LEU A 220 -16.00 -7.34 5.59
CA LEU A 220 -15.41 -6.57 4.50
C LEU A 220 -14.00 -7.11 4.30
N ARG A 221 -13.64 -7.43 3.05
CA ARG A 221 -12.34 -8.06 2.76
C ARG A 221 -11.18 -7.19 3.21
N PRO A 222 -10.18 -7.72 3.96
CA PRO A 222 -8.98 -6.98 4.39
C PRO A 222 -7.89 -6.93 3.32
N GLU A 223 -8.04 -7.76 2.26
CA GLU A 223 -7.14 -7.86 1.10
C GLU A 223 -7.90 -8.41 -0.11
N THR A 224 -7.31 -8.31 -1.28
CA THR A 224 -7.92 -8.81 -2.52
C THR A 224 -7.41 -10.19 -2.95
N ALA A 225 -6.28 -10.66 -2.41
CA ALA A 225 -5.62 -11.93 -2.74
C ALA A 225 -6.52 -13.16 -2.57
N GLN A 226 -7.22 -13.27 -1.44
CA GLN A 226 -8.01 -14.48 -1.13
C GLN A 226 -9.15 -14.75 -2.13
N ALA A 227 -9.65 -13.69 -2.76
CA ALA A 227 -10.64 -13.84 -3.83
C ALA A 227 -10.02 -14.48 -5.09
N ILE A 228 -8.76 -14.17 -5.38
CA ILE A 228 -8.03 -14.77 -6.51
C ILE A 228 -7.81 -16.25 -6.25
N PHE A 229 -7.36 -16.64 -5.06
CA PHE A 229 -7.16 -18.04 -4.70
C PHE A 229 -8.47 -18.85 -4.76
N ALA A 230 -9.57 -18.29 -4.23
CA ALA A 230 -10.88 -18.95 -4.28
C ALA A 230 -11.43 -19.13 -5.71
N GLN A 231 -11.05 -18.26 -6.64
CA GLN A 231 -11.46 -18.30 -8.05
C GLN A 231 -10.41 -18.92 -8.98
N PHE A 232 -9.25 -19.29 -8.45
CA PHE A 232 -8.14 -19.81 -9.25
C PHE A 232 -8.58 -20.89 -10.23
N LYS A 233 -9.28 -21.93 -9.75
CA LYS A 233 -9.69 -23.06 -10.57
C LYS A 233 -10.69 -22.65 -11.66
N ASN A 234 -11.64 -21.74 -11.34
CA ASN A 234 -12.60 -21.24 -12.31
C ASN A 234 -11.91 -20.44 -13.43
N VAL A 235 -10.92 -19.59 -13.07
CA VAL A 235 -10.17 -18.82 -14.07
C VAL A 235 -9.30 -19.75 -14.91
N TYR A 236 -8.56 -20.66 -14.29
CA TYR A 236 -7.71 -21.64 -14.99
C TYR A 236 -8.50 -22.47 -16.00
N ASP A 237 -9.62 -23.06 -15.58
CA ASP A 237 -10.43 -23.95 -16.42
C ASP A 237 -11.13 -23.17 -17.57
N SER A 238 -11.56 -21.94 -17.34
CA SER A 238 -12.28 -21.14 -18.34
C SER A 238 -11.35 -20.47 -19.36
N SER A 239 -10.12 -20.08 -18.93
CA SER A 239 -9.20 -19.33 -19.78
C SER A 239 -8.27 -20.21 -20.63
N ARG A 240 -8.13 -21.49 -20.28
CA ARG A 240 -7.19 -22.44 -20.90
C ARG A 240 -5.71 -21.99 -20.78
N MET A 241 -5.42 -21.16 -19.78
CA MET A 241 -4.02 -20.77 -19.51
C MET A 241 -3.21 -21.96 -19.03
N LYS A 242 -1.91 -21.91 -19.28
CA LYS A 242 -0.95 -22.86 -18.74
C LYS A 242 -0.10 -22.18 -17.68
N VAL A 243 0.28 -22.90 -16.63
CA VAL A 243 1.26 -22.42 -15.67
C VAL A 243 2.65 -22.38 -16.32
N PRO A 244 3.40 -21.26 -16.25
CA PRO A 244 3.15 -20.09 -15.39
C PRO A 244 2.16 -19.12 -15.98
N PHE A 245 1.26 -18.57 -15.13
CA PHE A 245 0.36 -17.45 -15.48
C PHE A 245 -0.08 -16.71 -14.22
N GLY A 246 -0.59 -15.51 -14.37
CA GLY A 246 -1.05 -14.67 -13.26
C GLY A 246 -2.51 -14.25 -13.33
N ILE A 247 -3.06 -13.89 -12.19
CA ILE A 247 -4.38 -13.26 -12.05
C ILE A 247 -4.21 -11.96 -11.29
N GLY A 248 -4.47 -10.84 -11.95
CA GLY A 248 -4.39 -9.51 -11.35
C GLY A 248 -5.75 -8.97 -10.95
N GLN A 249 -5.80 -8.22 -9.86
CA GLN A 249 -7.00 -7.56 -9.37
C GLN A 249 -6.68 -6.18 -8.80
N ILE A 250 -7.58 -5.22 -9.02
CA ILE A 250 -7.60 -3.93 -8.34
C ILE A 250 -8.91 -3.83 -7.59
N GLY A 251 -8.87 -3.51 -6.30
CA GLY A 251 -10.12 -3.41 -5.55
C GLY A 251 -9.98 -2.81 -4.16
N LYS A 252 -11.12 -2.40 -3.61
CA LYS A 252 -11.23 -1.92 -2.23
C LYS A 252 -10.94 -3.04 -1.24
N ALA A 253 -10.19 -2.67 -0.19
CA ALA A 253 -9.94 -3.49 0.99
C ALA A 253 -10.15 -2.65 2.26
N PHE A 254 -10.36 -3.32 3.39
CA PHE A 254 -10.81 -2.68 4.63
C PHE A 254 -10.08 -3.27 5.83
N ARG A 255 -9.45 -2.43 6.62
CA ARG A 255 -8.80 -2.85 7.87
C ARG A 255 -9.24 -1.97 9.02
N ASN A 256 -9.70 -2.51 10.11
CA ASN A 256 -10.14 -1.77 11.29
C ASN A 256 -8.93 -1.21 12.06
N GLU A 257 -8.18 -0.32 11.41
CA GLU A 257 -7.00 0.31 11.97
C GLU A 257 -7.35 1.08 13.25
N VAL A 258 -6.66 0.75 14.35
CA VAL A 258 -6.87 1.45 15.62
C VAL A 258 -6.33 2.87 15.55
N THR A 259 -5.15 3.05 14.94
CA THR A 259 -4.47 4.33 14.82
C THR A 259 -4.12 4.63 13.37
N PRO A 260 -5.09 5.11 12.56
CA PRO A 260 -4.77 5.64 11.24
C PRO A 260 -3.77 6.78 11.36
N LYS A 261 -2.78 6.84 10.48
CA LYS A 261 -1.72 7.87 10.52
C LYS A 261 -1.17 8.16 9.14
N ASN A 262 -0.43 9.27 9.06
CA ASN A 262 0.28 9.68 7.86
C ASN A 262 -0.64 9.84 6.63
N PHE A 263 -1.77 10.55 6.83
CA PHE A 263 -2.74 10.86 5.77
C PHE A 263 -3.31 9.58 5.14
N THR A 264 -3.25 9.39 3.81
CA THR A 264 -3.75 8.19 3.12
C THR A 264 -2.83 6.97 3.24
N PHE A 265 -1.66 7.09 3.87
CA PHE A 265 -0.70 5.99 3.99
C PHE A 265 -1.24 4.81 4.81
N ARG A 266 -1.90 5.09 5.94
CA ARG A 266 -2.56 4.08 6.78
C ARG A 266 -4.02 4.46 7.01
N SER A 267 -4.91 3.86 6.26
CA SER A 267 -6.34 4.13 6.20
C SER A 267 -7.15 2.88 6.53
N ARG A 268 -8.44 3.08 6.92
CA ARG A 268 -9.37 1.97 7.19
C ARG A 268 -10.01 1.41 5.94
N GLU A 269 -10.17 2.23 4.93
CA GLU A 269 -10.61 1.88 3.59
C GLU A 269 -9.55 2.34 2.60
N PHE A 270 -9.10 1.43 1.74
CA PHE A 270 -8.03 1.67 0.75
C PHE A 270 -8.23 0.79 -0.48
N GLU A 271 -7.44 1.00 -1.51
CA GLU A 271 -7.41 0.13 -2.69
C GLU A 271 -6.08 -0.60 -2.77
N GLN A 272 -6.16 -1.89 -3.10
CA GLN A 272 -5.00 -2.74 -3.42
C GLN A 272 -4.97 -3.07 -4.90
N MET A 273 -3.77 -3.27 -5.39
CA MET A 273 -3.44 -3.81 -6.71
C MET A 273 -2.59 -5.05 -6.47
N GLU A 274 -3.17 -6.21 -6.64
CA GLU A 274 -2.55 -7.49 -6.34
C GLU A 274 -2.49 -8.38 -7.57
N LEU A 275 -1.39 -9.09 -7.70
CA LEU A 275 -1.16 -10.11 -8.71
C LEU A 275 -0.74 -11.40 -8.03
N GLU A 276 -1.48 -12.47 -8.28
CA GLU A 276 -1.07 -13.81 -7.90
C GLU A 276 -0.52 -14.50 -9.14
N PHE A 277 0.79 -14.69 -9.19
CA PHE A 277 1.45 -15.33 -10.30
C PHE A 277 1.75 -16.79 -9.98
N PHE A 278 1.06 -17.69 -10.64
CA PHE A 278 1.09 -19.13 -10.41
C PHE A 278 2.25 -19.75 -11.20
N ILE A 279 3.11 -20.49 -10.51
CA ILE A 279 4.30 -21.14 -11.08
C ILE A 279 4.30 -22.65 -10.76
N LYS A 280 5.07 -23.42 -11.51
CA LYS A 280 5.31 -24.84 -11.21
C LYS A 280 6.14 -24.96 -9.92
N PRO A 281 5.87 -25.94 -9.04
CA PRO A 281 6.81 -26.27 -7.97
C PRO A 281 8.15 -26.72 -8.55
N ASP A 282 9.24 -26.45 -7.85
CA ASP A 282 10.60 -26.72 -8.33
C ASP A 282 10.79 -28.20 -8.70
N GLU A 283 10.13 -29.11 -7.99
CA GLU A 283 10.16 -30.54 -8.28
C GLU A 283 9.53 -30.89 -9.63
N ALA A 284 8.46 -30.18 -10.01
CA ALA A 284 7.86 -30.34 -11.35
C ALA A 284 8.81 -29.81 -12.44
N VAL A 285 9.43 -28.67 -12.19
CA VAL A 285 10.43 -28.09 -13.08
C VAL A 285 11.61 -29.06 -13.26
N GLU A 286 12.13 -29.62 -12.16
CA GLU A 286 13.23 -30.59 -12.17
C GLU A 286 12.88 -31.85 -12.99
N ILE A 287 11.69 -32.41 -12.80
CA ILE A 287 11.22 -33.59 -13.55
C ILE A 287 11.13 -33.29 -15.05
N ILE A 288 10.61 -32.12 -15.43
CA ILE A 288 10.42 -31.74 -16.83
C ILE A 288 11.76 -31.42 -17.51
N SER A 289 12.58 -30.59 -16.86
CA SER A 289 13.76 -29.95 -17.47
C SER A 289 15.08 -30.59 -17.07
N GLY A 290 15.08 -31.53 -16.11
CA GLY A 290 16.27 -32.17 -15.56
C GLY A 290 17.07 -31.29 -14.59
N LYS A 291 16.75 -30.02 -14.47
CA LYS A 291 17.39 -29.05 -13.54
C LYS A 291 16.44 -27.91 -13.19
N VAL A 292 16.72 -27.24 -12.10
CA VAL A 292 16.06 -26.00 -11.68
C VAL A 292 17.09 -24.90 -11.66
N ASP A 293 16.85 -23.80 -12.37
CA ASP A 293 17.67 -22.62 -12.26
C ASP A 293 17.24 -21.83 -11.02
N THR A 294 18.19 -21.60 -10.12
CA THR A 294 18.04 -20.76 -8.94
C THR A 294 18.70 -19.41 -9.19
N TRP A 295 18.26 -18.40 -8.44
CA TRP A 295 18.83 -17.07 -8.61
C TRP A 295 20.29 -16.99 -8.14
N SER A 296 21.11 -16.32 -8.91
CA SER A 296 22.46 -15.89 -8.54
C SER A 296 22.66 -14.46 -9.04
N GLU A 297 23.59 -13.74 -8.43
CA GLU A 297 23.94 -12.38 -8.86
C GLU A 297 24.39 -12.39 -10.33
N GLY A 298 23.82 -11.47 -11.12
CA GLY A 298 24.08 -11.40 -12.58
C GLY A 298 23.24 -12.35 -13.43
N ALA A 299 22.28 -13.09 -12.84
CA ALA A 299 21.35 -13.91 -13.61
C ALA A 299 20.51 -13.05 -14.57
N ASP A 300 20.35 -13.53 -15.81
CA ASP A 300 19.52 -12.87 -16.81
C ASP A 300 18.04 -13.04 -16.50
N LEU A 301 17.36 -11.94 -16.25
CA LEU A 301 15.91 -11.86 -15.96
C LEU A 301 15.10 -11.28 -17.14
N SER A 302 15.73 -11.03 -18.28
CA SER A 302 15.07 -10.37 -19.41
C SER A 302 13.96 -11.21 -20.03
N GLU A 303 14.14 -12.53 -20.07
CA GLU A 303 13.20 -13.48 -20.66
C GLU A 303 13.04 -14.73 -19.78
N PRO A 304 11.81 -15.04 -19.31
CA PRO A 304 11.52 -16.23 -18.53
C PRO A 304 11.91 -17.53 -19.26
N LYS A 305 12.52 -18.47 -18.53
CA LYS A 305 12.92 -19.78 -19.06
C LYS A 305 12.11 -20.92 -18.43
N PRO A 306 11.84 -22.01 -19.17
CA PRO A 306 11.00 -23.11 -18.67
C PRO A 306 11.54 -23.81 -17.42
N ASN A 307 12.84 -23.71 -17.16
CA ASN A 307 13.53 -24.31 -16.02
C ASN A 307 13.76 -23.35 -14.83
N TRP A 308 13.11 -22.19 -14.82
CA TRP A 308 13.18 -21.30 -13.68
C TRP A 308 12.46 -21.88 -12.46
N GLY A 309 13.16 -21.93 -11.32
CA GLY A 309 12.59 -22.18 -10.01
C GLY A 309 11.95 -20.91 -9.41
N TRP A 310 11.33 -21.06 -8.24
CA TRP A 310 10.63 -19.96 -7.57
C TRP A 310 11.52 -18.74 -7.29
N GLN A 311 12.82 -18.93 -7.03
CA GLN A 311 13.75 -17.82 -6.78
C GLN A 311 13.93 -16.92 -8.00
N MET A 312 14.06 -17.52 -9.19
CA MET A 312 14.15 -16.78 -10.45
C MET A 312 12.87 -15.98 -10.71
N TRP A 313 11.69 -16.60 -10.53
CA TRP A 313 10.41 -15.94 -10.68
C TRP A 313 10.20 -14.80 -9.68
N HIS A 314 10.61 -14.98 -8.42
CA HIS A 314 10.54 -13.93 -7.42
C HIS A 314 11.40 -12.72 -7.82
N ARG A 315 12.65 -12.92 -8.22
CA ARG A 315 13.54 -11.85 -8.69
C ARG A 315 13.05 -11.19 -9.97
N TYR A 316 12.50 -11.97 -10.89
CA TYR A 316 11.85 -11.43 -12.09
C TYR A 316 10.73 -10.45 -11.75
N TRP A 317 9.85 -10.81 -10.84
CA TRP A 317 8.76 -9.92 -10.43
C TRP A 317 9.27 -8.67 -9.71
N VAL A 318 10.32 -8.77 -8.91
CA VAL A 318 10.98 -7.58 -8.33
C VAL A 318 11.48 -6.64 -9.43
N ASP A 319 12.17 -7.16 -10.45
CA ASP A 319 12.64 -6.38 -11.59
C ASP A 319 11.49 -5.73 -12.39
N GLN A 320 10.42 -6.49 -12.65
CA GLN A 320 9.24 -5.97 -13.36
C GLN A 320 8.54 -4.86 -12.58
N ARG A 321 8.45 -5.00 -11.25
CA ARG A 321 7.84 -3.97 -10.40
C ARG A 321 8.72 -2.74 -10.28
N THR A 322 10.02 -2.88 -10.21
CA THR A 322 10.98 -1.75 -10.28
C THR A 322 10.77 -0.93 -11.55
N LYS A 323 10.77 -1.59 -12.72
CA LYS A 323 10.52 -0.94 -14.01
C LYS A 323 9.17 -0.21 -14.08
N PHE A 324 8.14 -0.78 -13.47
CA PHE A 324 6.84 -0.11 -13.36
C PHE A 324 6.96 1.22 -12.59
N TYR A 325 7.62 1.24 -11.43
CA TYR A 325 7.82 2.44 -10.63
C TYR A 325 8.69 3.48 -11.34
N GLU A 326 9.73 3.07 -12.04
CA GLU A 326 10.52 3.93 -12.93
C GLU A 326 9.63 4.61 -13.98
N GLY A 327 8.73 3.83 -14.60
CA GLY A 327 7.79 4.30 -15.62
C GLY A 327 6.72 5.28 -15.14
N ILE A 328 6.58 5.50 -13.83
CA ILE A 328 5.69 6.51 -13.23
C ILE A 328 6.44 7.60 -12.45
N GLY A 329 7.79 7.60 -12.53
CA GLY A 329 8.65 8.64 -11.97
C GLY A 329 9.02 8.45 -10.50
N LEU A 330 9.00 7.21 -9.98
CA LEU A 330 9.40 6.89 -8.60
C LEU A 330 10.73 6.13 -8.50
N GLY A 331 11.40 5.79 -9.61
CA GLY A 331 12.58 4.91 -9.61
C GLY A 331 13.75 5.37 -8.73
N ASP A 332 13.97 6.68 -8.60
CA ASP A 332 15.08 7.28 -7.86
C ASP A 332 14.85 7.42 -6.33
N VAL A 333 13.68 7.02 -5.84
CA VAL A 333 13.31 7.09 -4.42
C VAL A 333 12.97 5.73 -3.83
N LEU A 334 13.32 4.64 -4.53
CA LEU A 334 13.07 3.28 -4.08
C LEU A 334 14.26 2.72 -3.31
N GLU A 335 13.93 1.96 -2.26
CA GLU A 335 14.86 1.11 -1.52
C GLU A 335 14.26 -0.30 -1.42
N TYR A 336 15.08 -1.31 -1.10
CA TYR A 336 14.64 -2.70 -1.05
C TYR A 336 15.00 -3.32 0.30
N TYR A 337 14.00 -3.77 1.03
CA TYR A 337 14.18 -4.52 2.26
C TYR A 337 13.88 -6.00 2.03
N TRP A 338 14.91 -6.82 1.98
CA TRP A 338 14.79 -8.27 1.92
C TRP A 338 14.53 -8.80 3.33
N GLN A 339 13.31 -9.28 3.57
CA GLN A 339 12.90 -9.74 4.89
C GLN A 339 13.78 -10.88 5.39
N THR A 340 14.16 -10.81 6.67
CA THR A 340 14.88 -11.88 7.35
C THR A 340 13.94 -13.04 7.68
N PRO A 341 14.45 -14.25 7.98
CA PRO A 341 13.60 -15.37 8.36
C PRO A 341 12.68 -15.11 9.56
N GLU A 342 13.08 -14.17 10.45
CA GLU A 342 12.30 -13.76 11.63
C GLU A 342 11.13 -12.85 11.27
N ASP A 343 11.28 -12.06 10.20
CA ASP A 343 10.26 -11.10 9.74
C ASP A 343 9.23 -11.74 8.80
N LEU A 344 9.59 -12.88 8.19
CA LEU A 344 8.74 -13.54 7.21
C LEU A 344 7.39 -13.95 7.79
N ALA A 345 6.33 -13.64 7.07
CA ALA A 345 5.01 -14.20 7.33
C ALA A 345 5.05 -15.74 7.22
N HIS A 346 4.20 -16.41 7.99
CA HIS A 346 4.21 -17.88 8.11
C HIS A 346 3.95 -18.63 6.78
N TYR A 347 3.38 -17.96 5.79
CA TYR A 347 3.09 -18.48 4.46
C TYR A 347 4.18 -18.18 3.43
N ALA A 348 5.12 -17.30 3.74
CA ALA A 348 6.13 -16.85 2.78
C ALA A 348 7.45 -17.62 2.91
N ARG A 349 8.05 -17.98 1.77
CA ARG A 349 9.41 -18.54 1.66
C ARG A 349 10.46 -17.44 1.56
N ALA A 350 10.10 -16.32 0.95
CA ALA A 350 10.86 -15.09 0.83
C ALA A 350 9.89 -13.93 0.64
N CYS A 351 10.30 -12.74 1.06
CA CYS A 351 9.60 -11.50 0.78
C CYS A 351 10.61 -10.38 0.60
N VAL A 352 10.31 -9.44 -0.29
CA VAL A 352 11.01 -8.17 -0.39
C VAL A 352 9.98 -7.05 -0.35
N ASP A 353 10.24 -6.06 0.49
CA ASP A 353 9.47 -4.84 0.54
C ASP A 353 10.16 -3.78 -0.30
N ILE A 354 9.49 -3.27 -1.32
CA ILE A 354 9.90 -2.07 -2.04
C ILE A 354 9.48 -0.89 -1.18
N LEU A 355 10.47 -0.19 -0.64
CA LEU A 355 10.29 0.97 0.20
C LEU A 355 10.38 2.24 -0.64
N CYS A 356 9.74 3.30 -0.17
CA CYS A 356 9.77 4.62 -0.78
C CYS A 356 10.01 5.68 0.29
N GLU A 357 10.79 6.69 -0.03
CA GLU A 357 11.02 7.84 0.83
C GLU A 357 9.80 8.76 0.84
N PHE A 358 9.17 8.91 2.01
CA PHE A 358 8.11 9.87 2.29
C PHE A 358 8.62 10.98 3.20
N PRO A 359 7.93 12.13 3.32
CA PRO A 359 8.33 13.17 4.28
C PRO A 359 8.41 12.69 5.74
N PHE A 360 7.68 11.62 6.10
CA PHE A 360 7.65 11.04 7.44
C PHE A 360 8.58 9.82 7.62
N GLY A 361 9.40 9.50 6.64
CA GLY A 361 10.39 8.41 6.65
C GLY A 361 10.25 7.46 5.47
N THR A 362 11.21 6.54 5.35
CA THR A 362 11.18 5.47 4.36
C THR A 362 10.20 4.39 4.84
N GLU A 363 9.21 4.08 4.02
CA GLU A 363 8.11 3.16 4.37
C GLU A 363 7.75 2.28 3.17
N GLU A 364 7.12 1.14 3.45
CA GLU A 364 6.71 0.13 2.47
C GLU A 364 5.68 0.68 1.46
N LEU A 365 5.97 0.52 0.17
CA LEU A 365 5.10 0.85 -0.94
C LEU A 365 4.45 -0.41 -1.55
N GLU A 366 5.22 -1.49 -1.67
CA GLU A 366 4.80 -2.77 -2.24
C GLU A 366 5.57 -3.93 -1.60
N GLY A 367 4.87 -5.01 -1.25
CA GLY A 367 5.47 -6.28 -0.87
C GLY A 367 5.47 -7.27 -2.04
N ILE A 368 6.56 -8.01 -2.22
CA ILE A 368 6.61 -9.10 -3.21
C ILE A 368 7.00 -10.39 -2.48
N ALA A 369 6.04 -11.30 -2.34
CA ALA A 369 6.20 -12.53 -1.57
C ALA A 369 6.24 -13.78 -2.45
N ALA A 370 7.08 -14.75 -2.10
CA ALA A 370 7.02 -16.11 -2.60
C ALA A 370 6.23 -16.96 -1.59
N ARG A 371 4.93 -17.20 -1.86
CA ARG A 371 3.97 -17.81 -0.91
C ARG A 371 3.95 -19.35 -0.94
N GLY A 372 4.58 -19.98 -1.94
CA GLY A 372 4.42 -21.42 -2.16
C GLY A 372 2.99 -21.79 -2.54
N ASP A 373 2.53 -22.95 -2.09
CA ASP A 373 1.16 -23.45 -2.33
C ASP A 373 0.21 -23.23 -1.16
N PHE A 374 0.63 -22.44 -0.15
CA PHE A 374 -0.04 -22.32 1.14
C PHE A 374 -1.55 -22.00 1.00
N ASP A 375 -1.90 -20.94 0.29
CA ASP A 375 -3.28 -20.47 0.19
C ASP A 375 -4.17 -21.46 -0.58
N LEU A 376 -3.70 -21.93 -1.74
CA LEU A 376 -4.45 -22.90 -2.55
C LEU A 376 -4.66 -24.21 -1.78
N SER A 377 -3.65 -24.70 -1.06
CA SER A 377 -3.73 -25.90 -0.22
C SER A 377 -4.66 -25.70 0.99
N ALA A 378 -4.66 -24.52 1.61
CA ALA A 378 -5.58 -24.17 2.69
C ALA A 378 -7.04 -24.15 2.19
N HIS A 379 -7.31 -23.52 1.06
CA HIS A 379 -8.64 -23.51 0.45
C HIS A 379 -9.08 -24.90 -0.03
N GLN A 380 -8.17 -25.70 -0.60
CA GLN A 380 -8.45 -27.09 -0.95
C GLN A 380 -8.90 -27.89 0.25
N THR A 381 -8.17 -27.77 1.36
CA THR A 381 -8.45 -28.46 2.62
C THR A 381 -9.79 -28.04 3.22
N ALA A 382 -10.01 -26.73 3.33
CA ALA A 382 -11.23 -26.18 3.93
C ALA A 382 -12.50 -26.42 3.10
N SER A 383 -12.40 -26.32 1.77
CA SER A 383 -13.53 -26.48 0.86
C SER A 383 -13.74 -27.91 0.39
N THR A 384 -12.76 -28.80 0.54
CA THR A 384 -12.69 -30.14 -0.07
C THR A 384 -12.72 -30.14 -1.61
N LYS A 385 -12.49 -28.97 -2.23
CA LYS A 385 -12.43 -28.82 -3.68
C LYS A 385 -10.99 -28.76 -4.13
N SER A 386 -10.60 -29.63 -5.07
CA SER A 386 -9.23 -29.68 -5.57
C SER A 386 -8.81 -28.35 -6.22
N GLN A 387 -7.64 -27.87 -5.83
CA GLN A 387 -6.92 -26.76 -6.46
C GLN A 387 -5.75 -27.26 -7.32
N GLU A 388 -5.62 -28.57 -7.48
CA GLU A 388 -4.61 -29.17 -8.35
C GLU A 388 -4.92 -28.91 -9.81
N ILE A 389 -3.87 -28.76 -10.58
CA ILE A 389 -3.92 -28.73 -12.04
C ILE A 389 -3.24 -29.97 -12.61
N PHE A 390 -3.61 -30.33 -13.83
CA PHE A 390 -2.97 -31.40 -14.58
C PHE A 390 -2.03 -30.82 -15.64
N ASP A 391 -0.82 -31.38 -15.71
CA ASP A 391 0.22 -31.00 -16.66
C ASP A 391 0.69 -32.23 -17.44
N GLU A 392 0.35 -32.30 -18.73
CA GLU A 392 0.69 -33.44 -19.60
C GLU A 392 2.20 -33.58 -19.83
N GLU A 393 2.93 -32.45 -19.84
CA GLU A 393 4.39 -32.44 -19.98
C GLU A 393 5.04 -33.08 -18.75
N LEU A 394 4.59 -32.71 -17.57
CA LEU A 394 5.04 -33.30 -16.31
C LEU A 394 4.76 -34.81 -16.28
N LYS A 395 3.54 -35.21 -16.60
CA LYS A 395 3.16 -36.63 -16.66
C LYS A 395 4.07 -37.44 -17.58
N THR A 396 4.32 -36.89 -18.78
CA THR A 396 5.16 -37.52 -19.78
C THR A 396 6.61 -37.63 -19.32
N ALA A 397 7.15 -36.59 -18.68
CA ALA A 397 8.49 -36.58 -18.12
C ALA A 397 8.62 -37.54 -16.93
N ALA A 398 7.65 -37.53 -16.00
CA ALA A 398 7.61 -38.39 -14.82
C ALA A 398 7.52 -39.89 -15.17
N ALA A 399 6.90 -40.23 -16.31
CA ALA A 399 6.85 -41.60 -16.80
C ALA A 399 8.22 -42.14 -17.26
N LYS A 400 9.18 -41.27 -17.57
CA LYS A 400 10.54 -41.61 -17.96
C LYS A 400 11.51 -41.78 -16.79
N LEU A 401 11.09 -41.34 -15.57
CA LEU A 401 11.94 -41.49 -14.38
C LEU A 401 12.07 -42.94 -13.98
N THR A 402 13.28 -43.34 -13.61
CA THR A 402 13.55 -44.68 -13.02
C THR A 402 12.94 -44.76 -11.60
N ALA A 403 12.84 -45.99 -11.07
CA ALA A 403 12.39 -46.19 -9.71
C ALA A 403 13.32 -45.49 -8.71
N GLU A 404 14.63 -45.58 -8.90
CA GLU A 404 15.65 -44.94 -8.07
C GLU A 404 15.51 -43.41 -8.04
N GLN A 405 15.22 -42.79 -9.20
CA GLN A 405 14.99 -41.32 -9.27
C GLN A 405 13.72 -40.91 -8.52
N LYS A 406 12.64 -41.67 -8.62
CA LYS A 406 11.41 -41.44 -7.88
C LYS A 406 11.61 -41.59 -6.39
N ASP A 407 12.34 -42.64 -5.96
CA ASP A 407 12.65 -42.88 -4.55
C ASP A 407 13.58 -41.80 -3.98
N ALA A 408 14.56 -41.34 -4.73
CA ALA A 408 15.44 -40.23 -4.36
C ALA A 408 14.64 -38.92 -4.13
N LEU A 409 13.67 -38.59 -5.01
CA LEU A 409 12.81 -37.43 -4.84
C LEU A 409 11.94 -37.56 -3.59
N ARG A 410 11.33 -38.74 -3.35
CA ARG A 410 10.55 -39.00 -2.13
C ARG A 410 11.39 -38.84 -0.87
N ALA A 411 12.59 -39.41 -0.84
CA ALA A 411 13.49 -39.30 0.30
C ALA A 411 13.87 -37.84 0.60
N ARG A 412 14.17 -37.07 -0.43
CA ARG A 412 14.46 -35.63 -0.30
C ARG A 412 13.26 -34.88 0.30
N LYS A 413 12.05 -35.09 -0.22
CA LYS A 413 10.83 -34.43 0.27
C LYS A 413 10.49 -34.83 1.71
N GLN A 414 10.69 -36.09 2.07
CA GLN A 414 10.51 -36.54 3.45
C GLN A 414 11.52 -35.89 4.41
N GLU A 415 12.77 -35.70 3.99
CA GLU A 415 13.78 -35.01 4.81
C GLU A 415 13.44 -33.52 4.99
N GLU A 416 13.03 -32.83 3.92
CA GLU A 416 12.52 -31.46 4.00
C GLU A 416 11.31 -31.36 4.94
N GLY A 417 10.38 -32.29 4.82
CA GLY A 417 9.21 -32.38 5.70
C GLY A 417 9.58 -32.60 7.18
N ARG A 418 10.54 -33.49 7.47
CA ARG A 418 11.06 -33.70 8.83
C ARG A 418 11.62 -32.42 9.43
N ASN A 419 12.38 -31.66 8.64
CA ASN A 419 12.95 -30.39 9.09
C ASN A 419 11.85 -29.35 9.36
N THR A 420 10.81 -29.33 8.54
CA THR A 420 9.64 -28.46 8.73
C THR A 420 8.89 -28.81 10.02
N VAL A 421 8.64 -30.10 10.29
CA VAL A 421 7.99 -30.56 11.53
C VAL A 421 8.81 -30.15 12.75
N LYS A 422 10.14 -30.34 12.73
CA LYS A 422 11.03 -29.94 13.84
C LYS A 422 10.95 -28.43 14.10
N LYS A 423 11.10 -27.59 13.08
CA LYS A 423 11.01 -26.13 13.21
C LYS A 423 9.65 -25.66 13.73
N LYS A 424 8.56 -26.30 13.28
CA LYS A 424 7.20 -25.99 13.78
C LYS A 424 7.06 -26.32 15.26
N ALA A 425 7.50 -27.51 15.67
CA ALA A 425 7.44 -27.94 17.07
C ALA A 425 8.29 -27.04 17.98
N GLU A 426 9.49 -26.64 17.53
CA GLU A 426 10.36 -25.67 18.23
C GLU A 426 9.66 -24.32 18.45
N LYS A 427 9.02 -23.78 17.40
CA LYS A 427 8.23 -22.54 17.48
C LYS A 427 7.05 -22.67 18.45
N GLU A 428 6.42 -23.84 18.50
CA GLU A 428 5.35 -24.18 19.42
C GLU A 428 5.87 -24.55 20.83
N ARG A 429 7.20 -24.55 21.06
CA ARG A 429 7.87 -24.92 22.31
C ARG A 429 7.48 -26.32 22.81
N ARG A 430 7.40 -27.26 21.88
CA ARG A 430 7.12 -28.67 22.17
C ARG A 430 8.06 -29.60 21.39
N GLU A 431 8.15 -30.84 21.81
CA GLU A 431 8.81 -31.90 21.02
C GLU A 431 7.88 -32.40 19.90
N PRO A 432 8.43 -32.71 18.70
CA PRO A 432 7.65 -33.36 17.65
C PRO A 432 7.22 -34.77 18.08
N THR A 433 5.98 -35.13 17.80
CA THR A 433 5.42 -36.45 18.11
C THR A 433 5.59 -37.42 16.93
N ALA A 434 5.42 -38.73 17.21
CA ALA A 434 5.39 -39.76 16.16
C ALA A 434 4.25 -39.49 15.13
N ASP A 435 3.11 -38.99 15.61
CA ASP A 435 1.95 -38.66 14.77
C ASP A 435 2.26 -37.48 13.84
N ASP A 436 3.02 -36.48 14.29
CA ASP A 436 3.48 -35.37 13.44
C ASP A 436 4.31 -35.88 12.25
N PHE A 437 5.24 -36.82 12.54
CA PHE A 437 6.07 -37.41 11.49
C PHE A 437 5.28 -38.34 10.56
N ALA A 438 4.35 -39.15 11.08
CA ALA A 438 3.50 -40.03 10.28
C ALA A 438 2.57 -39.22 9.34
N ALA A 439 1.97 -38.14 9.85
CA ALA A 439 1.14 -37.24 9.04
C ALA A 439 1.95 -36.56 7.95
N MET A 440 3.16 -36.08 8.27
CA MET A 440 4.09 -35.48 7.33
C MET A 440 4.49 -36.48 6.22
N GLU A 441 4.89 -37.70 6.60
CA GLU A 441 5.30 -38.73 5.64
C GLU A 441 4.17 -39.07 4.65
N LYS A 442 2.95 -39.22 5.18
CA LYS A 442 1.75 -39.41 4.34
C LYS A 442 1.53 -38.26 3.37
N SER A 443 1.70 -37.02 3.83
CA SER A 443 1.55 -35.82 3.00
C SER A 443 2.61 -35.75 1.91
N MET A 444 3.88 -36.01 2.23
CA MET A 444 4.98 -35.98 1.26
C MET A 444 4.87 -37.09 0.22
N ASN A 445 4.45 -38.29 0.63
CA ASN A 445 4.18 -39.38 -0.30
C ASN A 445 3.02 -39.03 -1.24
N TYR A 446 1.93 -38.50 -0.71
CA TYR A 446 0.80 -38.02 -1.53
C TYR A 446 1.26 -36.97 -2.55
N PHE A 447 2.01 -35.97 -2.12
CA PHE A 447 2.58 -34.95 -3.02
C PHE A 447 3.38 -35.57 -4.16
N CYS A 448 4.30 -36.48 -3.87
CA CYS A 448 5.10 -37.16 -4.88
C CYS A 448 4.24 -38.02 -5.84
N ASP A 449 3.25 -38.74 -5.31
CA ASP A 449 2.33 -39.53 -6.13
C ASP A 449 1.52 -38.69 -7.09
N ARG A 450 1.02 -37.54 -6.63
CA ARG A 450 0.31 -36.58 -7.46
C ARG A 450 1.22 -36.00 -8.55
N LEU A 451 2.43 -35.62 -8.16
CA LEU A 451 3.44 -35.08 -9.09
C LEU A 451 3.77 -36.09 -10.21
N PHE A 452 4.01 -37.35 -9.86
CA PHE A 452 4.28 -38.40 -10.86
C PHE A 452 3.08 -38.73 -11.75
N ALA A 453 1.88 -38.44 -11.29
CA ALA A 453 0.65 -38.53 -12.10
C ALA A 453 0.41 -37.29 -12.97
N GLY A 454 1.28 -36.30 -12.92
CA GLY A 454 1.17 -35.03 -13.65
C GLY A 454 0.31 -33.99 -12.99
N ASN A 455 0.05 -34.11 -11.68
CA ASN A 455 -0.80 -33.14 -10.95
C ASN A 455 0.01 -32.44 -9.86
N TYR A 456 -0.26 -31.15 -9.67
CA TYR A 456 0.31 -30.36 -8.58
C TYR A 456 -0.59 -29.17 -8.22
N VAL A 457 -0.46 -28.67 -7.01
CA VAL A 457 -0.96 -27.37 -6.61
C VAL A 457 0.12 -26.33 -7.00
N PRO A 458 -0.20 -25.30 -7.78
CA PRO A 458 0.80 -24.29 -8.15
C PRO A 458 1.36 -23.53 -6.95
N HIS A 459 2.62 -23.11 -7.06
CA HIS A 459 3.20 -22.14 -6.15
C HIS A 459 2.87 -20.71 -6.62
N VAL A 460 2.98 -19.74 -5.73
CA VAL A 460 2.56 -18.37 -5.99
C VAL A 460 3.68 -17.37 -5.71
N ILE A 461 3.85 -16.41 -6.61
CA ILE A 461 4.59 -15.17 -6.39
C ILE A 461 3.56 -14.04 -6.38
N GLU A 462 3.54 -13.24 -5.32
CA GLU A 462 2.54 -12.20 -5.05
C GLU A 462 3.19 -10.81 -4.99
N PRO A 463 3.14 -10.00 -6.03
CA PRO A 463 3.28 -8.55 -5.93
C PRO A 463 1.99 -7.90 -5.41
N SER A 464 2.08 -7.18 -4.28
CA SER A 464 0.94 -6.52 -3.63
C SER A 464 1.24 -5.07 -3.30
N ALA A 465 0.57 -4.14 -3.97
CA ALA A 465 0.75 -2.70 -3.83
C ALA A 465 -0.52 -1.99 -3.35
N GLY A 466 -0.36 -1.00 -2.47
CA GLY A 466 -1.43 -0.11 -2.05
C GLY A 466 -1.57 1.08 -3.02
N LEU A 467 -2.71 1.20 -3.71
CA LEU A 467 -2.93 2.32 -4.65
C LEU A 467 -2.94 3.68 -3.94
N ASP A 468 -3.48 3.75 -2.74
CA ASP A 468 -3.52 4.99 -1.96
C ASP A 468 -2.13 5.41 -1.47
N ARG A 469 -1.29 4.44 -1.07
CA ARG A 469 0.14 4.67 -0.76
C ARG A 469 0.89 5.15 -2.01
N MET A 470 0.67 4.50 -3.15
CA MET A 470 1.29 4.88 -4.43
C MET A 470 0.88 6.30 -4.85
N ALA A 471 -0.41 6.66 -4.73
CA ALA A 471 -0.87 8.01 -5.03
C ALA A 471 -0.21 9.06 -4.12
N LEU A 472 -0.05 8.75 -2.83
CA LEU A 472 0.66 9.62 -1.89
C LEU A 472 2.15 9.73 -2.24
N ALA A 473 2.82 8.62 -2.58
CA ALA A 473 4.24 8.62 -2.98
C ALA A 473 4.47 9.50 -4.21
N VAL A 474 3.62 9.36 -5.23
CA VAL A 474 3.68 10.17 -6.46
C VAL A 474 3.48 11.66 -6.16
N ILE A 475 2.52 12.02 -5.30
CA ILE A 475 2.30 13.42 -4.89
C ILE A 475 3.49 13.94 -4.07
N ALA A 476 3.98 13.17 -3.09
CA ALA A 476 5.08 13.57 -2.21
C ALA A 476 6.38 13.80 -3.00
N LYS A 477 6.72 12.88 -3.92
CA LYS A 477 7.88 13.01 -4.81
C LYS A 477 7.75 14.19 -5.76
N ALA A 478 6.56 14.42 -6.30
CA ALA A 478 6.30 15.49 -7.25
C ALA A 478 6.28 16.89 -6.61
N PHE A 479 6.07 16.98 -5.29
CA PHE A 479 5.92 18.25 -4.58
C PHE A 479 7.24 19.00 -4.49
N SER A 480 7.24 20.24 -4.98
CA SER A 480 8.37 21.16 -4.84
C SER A 480 7.91 22.59 -4.58
N GLU A 481 8.64 23.30 -3.74
CA GLU A 481 8.47 24.72 -3.50
C GLU A 481 9.79 25.46 -3.78
N THR A 482 9.68 26.58 -4.48
CA THR A 482 10.81 27.48 -4.73
C THR A 482 10.45 28.90 -4.32
N GLU A 483 11.38 29.59 -3.68
CA GLU A 483 11.23 31.00 -3.37
C GLU A 483 11.67 31.83 -4.58
N LYS A 484 10.76 32.65 -5.10
CA LYS A 484 11.06 33.62 -6.15
C LYS A 484 10.94 35.02 -5.56
N VAL A 485 11.93 35.85 -5.83
CA VAL A 485 11.90 37.27 -5.47
C VAL A 485 11.49 38.07 -6.71
N ASP A 486 10.42 38.86 -6.61
CA ASP A 486 10.00 39.75 -7.70
C ASP A 486 10.91 40.95 -7.83
N GLU A 487 10.74 41.72 -8.91
CA GLU A 487 11.54 42.93 -9.18
C GLU A 487 11.43 44.00 -8.07
N LYS A 488 10.44 43.89 -7.20
CA LYS A 488 10.22 44.78 -6.04
C LYS A 488 10.77 44.21 -4.72
N GLY A 489 11.50 43.08 -4.77
CA GLY A 489 12.08 42.44 -3.60
C GLY A 489 11.07 41.65 -2.76
N LYS A 490 9.84 41.44 -3.24
CA LYS A 490 8.82 40.64 -2.56
C LYS A 490 9.08 39.16 -2.83
N LYS A 491 9.17 38.39 -1.76
CA LYS A 491 9.28 36.93 -1.82
C LYS A 491 7.92 36.30 -2.09
N GLU A 492 7.87 35.41 -3.07
CA GLU A 492 6.71 34.61 -3.40
C GLU A 492 7.11 33.14 -3.44
N ILE A 493 6.35 32.28 -2.77
CA ILE A 493 6.56 30.82 -2.82
C ILE A 493 5.80 30.28 -4.02
N ILE A 494 6.53 29.65 -4.93
CA ILE A 494 5.96 28.95 -6.08
C ILE A 494 5.93 27.46 -5.76
N THR A 495 4.73 26.91 -5.75
CA THR A 495 4.49 25.47 -5.57
C THR A 495 4.29 24.81 -6.94
N VAL A 496 5.01 23.73 -7.20
CA VAL A 496 4.89 22.92 -8.41
C VAL A 496 4.76 21.46 -8.04
N LEU A 497 3.82 20.76 -8.67
CA LEU A 497 3.76 19.31 -8.67
C LEU A 497 4.37 18.76 -9.97
N ARG A 498 5.53 18.11 -9.87
CA ARG A 498 6.23 17.52 -11.02
C ARG A 498 5.75 16.09 -11.28
N LEU A 499 4.43 15.93 -11.44
CA LEU A 499 3.84 14.62 -11.74
C LEU A 499 4.34 14.09 -13.08
N HIS A 500 4.68 12.81 -13.13
CA HIS A 500 5.02 12.16 -14.39
C HIS A 500 3.85 12.24 -15.38
N PRO A 501 4.08 12.55 -16.68
CA PRO A 501 3.00 12.77 -17.65
C PRO A 501 2.00 11.62 -17.74
N ARG A 502 2.43 10.36 -17.61
CA ARG A 502 1.55 9.18 -17.65
C ARG A 502 0.50 9.17 -16.53
N VAL A 503 0.80 9.73 -15.36
CA VAL A 503 -0.11 9.72 -14.20
C VAL A 503 -0.75 11.05 -13.89
N ALA A 504 -0.27 12.18 -14.47
CA ALA A 504 -0.82 13.50 -14.25
C ALA A 504 -2.34 13.55 -14.51
N PRO A 505 -3.14 14.14 -13.59
CA PRO A 505 -4.61 14.19 -13.72
C PRO A 505 -5.07 14.97 -14.96
N ILE A 506 -4.42 16.09 -15.23
CA ILE A 506 -4.61 16.90 -16.43
C ILE A 506 -3.34 16.78 -17.24
N LYS A 507 -3.47 16.39 -18.51
CA LYS A 507 -2.31 16.21 -19.38
C LYS A 507 -1.86 17.51 -20.02
N VAL A 508 -2.84 18.34 -20.42
CA VAL A 508 -2.59 19.59 -21.17
C VAL A 508 -3.50 20.71 -20.69
N GLY A 509 -2.91 21.87 -20.38
CA GLY A 509 -3.64 23.13 -20.23
C GLY A 509 -3.69 23.90 -21.56
N VAL A 510 -4.85 24.39 -21.99
CA VAL A 510 -5.04 25.16 -23.24
C VAL A 510 -5.46 26.58 -22.90
N PHE A 511 -4.71 27.57 -23.40
CA PHE A 511 -4.86 28.95 -23.01
C PHE A 511 -4.86 29.89 -24.23
N PRO A 512 -5.92 30.71 -24.44
CA PRO A 512 -5.79 31.86 -25.35
C PRO A 512 -4.88 32.90 -24.70
N LEU A 513 -3.94 33.49 -25.43
CA LEU A 513 -3.04 34.52 -24.88
C LEU A 513 -3.83 35.67 -24.25
N LEU A 514 -4.85 36.15 -24.96
CA LEU A 514 -5.74 37.23 -24.53
C LEU A 514 -7.23 36.79 -24.60
N LYS A 515 -7.97 36.96 -23.48
CA LYS A 515 -9.39 36.63 -23.38
C LYS A 515 -10.34 37.60 -24.15
N ASN A 516 -9.87 38.80 -24.44
CA ASN A 516 -10.63 39.83 -25.12
C ASN A 516 -10.44 39.83 -26.64
N LYS A 517 -9.82 38.80 -27.19
CA LYS A 517 -9.63 38.56 -28.62
C LYS A 517 -10.44 37.35 -29.06
N PRO A 518 -11.63 37.51 -29.66
CA PRO A 518 -12.53 36.42 -30.01
C PRO A 518 -11.89 35.33 -30.88
N GLU A 519 -11.03 35.72 -31.82
CA GLU A 519 -10.30 34.82 -32.72
C GLU A 519 -9.35 33.86 -31.94
N LEU A 520 -8.61 34.37 -30.95
CA LEU A 520 -7.74 33.55 -30.09
C LEU A 520 -8.56 32.62 -29.22
N VAL A 521 -9.67 33.10 -28.68
CA VAL A 521 -10.58 32.28 -27.83
C VAL A 521 -11.22 31.16 -28.66
N ALA A 522 -11.71 31.47 -29.87
CA ALA A 522 -12.32 30.49 -30.77
C ALA A 522 -11.31 29.39 -31.16
N LYS A 523 -10.10 29.76 -31.55
CA LYS A 523 -9.03 28.82 -31.92
C LYS A 523 -8.58 27.97 -30.69
N ALA A 524 -8.51 28.57 -29.50
CA ALA A 524 -8.18 27.84 -28.28
C ALA A 524 -9.26 26.80 -27.92
N ARG A 525 -10.54 27.14 -28.14
CA ARG A 525 -11.65 26.18 -27.96
C ARG A 525 -11.60 25.05 -28.98
N GLU A 526 -11.22 25.33 -30.21
CA GLU A 526 -11.01 24.32 -31.26
C GLU A 526 -9.90 23.33 -30.86
N VAL A 527 -8.73 23.83 -30.45
CA VAL A 527 -7.59 23.01 -30.01
C VAL A 527 -7.96 22.23 -28.75
N TYR A 528 -8.63 22.84 -27.78
CA TYR A 528 -9.11 22.15 -26.58
C TYR A 528 -10.07 21.01 -26.94
N ALA A 529 -11.04 21.24 -27.84
CA ALA A 529 -11.98 20.21 -28.26
C ALA A 529 -11.31 19.05 -29.01
N LEU A 530 -10.25 19.36 -29.79
CA LEU A 530 -9.43 18.35 -30.46
C LEU A 530 -8.73 17.45 -29.44
N LEU A 531 -7.98 18.02 -28.48
CA LEU A 531 -7.17 17.29 -27.53
C LEU A 531 -8.02 16.52 -26.50
N LYS A 532 -9.14 17.12 -26.06
CA LYS A 532 -10.01 16.53 -25.02
C LYS A 532 -10.65 15.19 -25.41
N LYS A 533 -10.73 14.87 -26.69
CA LYS A 533 -11.21 13.56 -27.17
C LYS A 533 -10.24 12.41 -26.84
N HIS A 534 -8.97 12.73 -26.63
CA HIS A 534 -7.89 11.76 -26.49
C HIS A 534 -7.22 11.75 -25.10
N MET A 535 -7.29 12.89 -24.38
CA MET A 535 -6.66 13.03 -23.07
C MET A 535 -7.39 14.05 -22.21
N ASN A 536 -7.20 14.00 -20.89
CA ASN A 536 -7.81 14.99 -19.99
C ASN A 536 -7.09 16.34 -20.13
N CYS A 537 -7.84 17.37 -20.54
CA CYS A 537 -7.35 18.73 -20.79
C CYS A 537 -8.10 19.74 -19.91
N PHE A 538 -7.44 20.85 -19.61
CA PHE A 538 -8.02 21.99 -18.91
C PHE A 538 -7.95 23.24 -19.77
N TYR A 539 -9.08 23.95 -19.88
CA TYR A 539 -9.15 25.24 -20.60
C TYR A 539 -9.25 26.38 -19.61
N ASP A 540 -8.40 27.41 -19.75
CA ASP A 540 -8.44 28.60 -18.89
C ASP A 540 -8.16 29.88 -19.67
N GLU A 541 -9.03 30.88 -19.49
CA GLU A 541 -8.90 32.21 -20.05
C GLU A 541 -8.88 33.31 -18.98
N THR A 542 -8.87 32.92 -17.68
CA THR A 542 -8.96 33.86 -16.56
C THR A 542 -7.58 34.34 -16.10
N ALA A 543 -7.44 35.61 -15.77
CA ALA A 543 -6.20 36.29 -15.38
C ALA A 543 -5.10 36.31 -16.48
N SER A 544 -3.86 36.64 -16.13
CA SER A 544 -2.72 36.65 -17.03
C SER A 544 -2.25 35.25 -17.40
N ILE A 545 -1.57 35.11 -18.53
CA ILE A 545 -1.04 33.82 -19.00
C ILE A 545 -0.09 33.18 -17.96
N GLY A 546 0.77 33.95 -17.31
CA GLY A 546 1.67 33.47 -16.26
C GLY A 546 0.93 32.89 -15.06
N ARG A 547 -0.19 33.47 -14.63
CA ARG A 547 -1.03 32.94 -13.56
C ARG A 547 -1.76 31.64 -13.96
N ARG A 548 -2.11 31.48 -15.23
CA ARG A 548 -2.71 30.24 -15.75
C ARG A 548 -1.70 29.12 -15.72
N TYR A 549 -0.48 29.37 -16.15
CA TYR A 549 0.61 28.38 -16.03
C TYR A 549 0.88 28.01 -14.59
N ALA A 550 1.02 28.98 -13.69
CA ALA A 550 1.27 28.70 -12.27
C ALA A 550 0.17 27.82 -11.64
N ARG A 551 -1.11 28.05 -11.99
CA ARG A 551 -2.22 27.21 -11.51
C ARG A 551 -2.11 25.77 -12.02
N GLN A 552 -1.68 25.56 -13.26
CA GLN A 552 -1.53 24.24 -13.85
C GLN A 552 -0.25 23.55 -13.38
N ASP A 553 0.83 24.31 -13.18
CA ASP A 553 2.07 23.79 -12.57
C ASP A 553 1.79 23.26 -11.15
N GLU A 554 0.96 23.97 -10.35
CA GLU A 554 0.52 23.54 -9.03
C GLU A 554 -0.47 22.36 -9.07
N ALA A 555 -1.26 22.20 -10.14
CA ALA A 555 -2.13 21.05 -10.38
C ALA A 555 -1.40 19.82 -10.95
N GLY A 556 -0.11 19.98 -11.29
CA GLY A 556 0.72 18.90 -11.83
C GLY A 556 0.57 18.67 -13.33
N THR A 557 0.02 19.61 -14.08
CA THR A 557 -0.17 19.51 -15.54
C THR A 557 1.18 19.61 -16.27
N PRO A 558 1.62 18.58 -17.02
CA PRO A 558 2.96 18.57 -17.62
C PRO A 558 3.11 19.47 -18.84
N PHE A 559 2.03 19.74 -19.58
CA PHE A 559 2.08 20.49 -20.83
C PHE A 559 1.11 21.66 -20.84
N GLY A 560 1.55 22.77 -21.42
CA GLY A 560 0.70 23.95 -21.66
C GLY A 560 0.73 24.39 -23.09
N VAL A 561 -0.44 24.56 -23.70
CA VAL A 561 -0.61 25.02 -25.09
C VAL A 561 -1.15 26.44 -25.06
N THR A 562 -0.39 27.39 -25.59
CA THR A 562 -0.83 28.79 -25.75
C THR A 562 -1.15 29.08 -27.20
N ILE A 563 -2.34 29.65 -27.40
CA ILE A 563 -2.82 30.18 -28.66
C ILE A 563 -2.57 31.70 -28.67
N ASP A 564 -1.77 32.18 -29.58
CA ASP A 564 -1.30 33.56 -29.70
C ASP A 564 -1.58 34.17 -31.08
N PHE A 565 -1.11 35.36 -31.32
CA PHE A 565 -1.32 36.08 -32.56
C PHE A 565 -0.69 35.38 -33.79
N GLU A 566 0.42 34.68 -33.59
CA GLU A 566 1.08 33.89 -34.64
C GLU A 566 0.18 32.72 -35.06
N THR A 567 -0.51 32.08 -34.11
CA THR A 567 -1.46 30.98 -34.37
C THR A 567 -2.56 31.43 -35.37
N CYS A 568 -2.99 32.70 -35.30
CA CYS A 568 -4.00 33.28 -36.18
C CYS A 568 -3.43 33.90 -37.44
N GLY A 569 -2.11 33.79 -37.69
CA GLY A 569 -1.46 34.24 -38.91
C GLY A 569 -1.10 35.74 -38.95
N GLU A 570 -1.21 36.47 -37.82
CA GLU A 570 -0.90 37.92 -37.78
C GLU A 570 0.59 38.21 -38.01
N LYS A 571 1.49 37.25 -37.87
CA LYS A 571 2.94 37.38 -38.09
C LYS A 571 3.47 36.62 -39.31
N GLY A 572 2.58 36.17 -40.18
CA GLY A 572 2.92 35.47 -41.41
C GLY A 572 2.20 34.12 -41.54
N PRO A 573 1.95 33.70 -42.79
CA PRO A 573 1.19 32.46 -43.03
C PRO A 573 1.94 31.19 -42.60
N GLU A 574 3.26 31.24 -42.49
CA GLU A 574 4.10 30.11 -42.07
C GLU A 574 3.90 29.73 -40.57
N LEU A 575 3.44 30.69 -39.76
CA LEU A 575 3.14 30.49 -38.34
C LEU A 575 1.64 30.24 -38.07
N ALA A 576 0.81 30.41 -39.08
CA ALA A 576 -0.62 30.13 -38.97
C ALA A 576 -0.85 28.64 -38.58
N ASP A 577 -1.88 28.38 -37.79
CA ASP A 577 -2.22 27.04 -37.27
C ASP A 577 -1.06 26.34 -36.52
N THR A 578 -0.14 27.12 -35.95
CA THR A 578 0.85 26.63 -34.99
C THR A 578 0.52 27.14 -33.58
N VAL A 579 0.97 26.46 -32.53
CA VAL A 579 0.79 26.85 -31.13
C VAL A 579 2.11 26.83 -30.40
N THR A 580 2.20 27.56 -29.28
CA THR A 580 3.32 27.43 -28.35
C THR A 580 3.03 26.30 -27.36
N LEU A 581 3.83 25.23 -27.44
CA LEU A 581 3.82 24.12 -26.46
C LEU A 581 4.91 24.38 -25.42
N ARG A 582 4.50 24.50 -24.16
CA ARG A 582 5.41 24.63 -22.98
C ARG A 582 5.48 23.35 -22.23
N HIS A 583 6.69 22.93 -21.85
CA HIS A 583 6.99 21.85 -20.94
C HIS A 583 7.15 22.41 -19.52
N ARG A 584 6.38 21.86 -18.55
CA ARG A 584 6.39 22.31 -17.13
C ARG A 584 7.78 22.18 -16.51
N ASP A 585 8.45 21.05 -16.70
CA ASP A 585 9.65 20.68 -15.94
C ASP A 585 10.90 21.42 -16.40
N SER A 586 11.09 21.59 -17.70
CA SER A 586 12.20 22.37 -18.28
C SER A 586 11.89 23.86 -18.44
N GLY A 587 10.60 24.20 -18.50
CA GLY A 587 10.16 25.55 -18.88
C GLY A 587 10.35 25.89 -20.37
N GLU A 588 10.89 24.96 -21.16
CA GLU A 588 11.09 25.12 -22.60
C GLU A 588 9.79 25.31 -23.34
N GLN A 589 9.86 26.09 -24.38
CA GLN A 589 8.74 26.37 -25.27
C GLN A 589 9.15 26.10 -26.71
N GLU A 590 8.27 25.44 -27.43
CA GLU A 590 8.48 25.14 -28.85
C GLU A 590 7.24 25.46 -29.66
N ARG A 591 7.44 25.73 -30.96
CA ARG A 591 6.35 25.97 -31.89
C ARG A 591 5.96 24.66 -32.57
N VAL A 592 4.67 24.29 -32.47
CA VAL A 592 4.13 23.02 -32.97
C VAL A 592 2.90 23.29 -33.82
N LYS A 593 2.77 22.61 -34.96
CA LYS A 593 1.53 22.66 -35.76
C LYS A 593 0.39 21.98 -35.01
N ILE A 594 -0.81 22.53 -35.09
CA ILE A 594 -2.01 21.95 -34.42
C ILE A 594 -2.25 20.52 -34.89
N THR A 595 -1.99 20.22 -36.18
CA THR A 595 -2.09 18.87 -36.75
C THR A 595 -1.17 17.85 -36.10
N ASP A 596 -0.02 18.29 -35.60
CA ASP A 596 1.05 17.43 -35.09
C ASP A 596 0.97 17.23 -33.55
N LEU A 597 0.15 18.04 -32.85
CA LEU A 597 0.03 18.03 -31.39
C LEU A 597 -0.32 16.65 -30.82
N LEU A 598 -1.29 15.96 -31.39
CA LEU A 598 -1.70 14.64 -30.91
C LEU A 598 -0.58 13.61 -31.07
N GLY A 599 0.06 13.57 -32.23
CA GLY A 599 1.19 12.66 -32.49
C GLY A 599 2.36 12.90 -31.54
N LYS A 600 2.57 14.18 -31.13
CA LYS A 600 3.62 14.54 -30.19
C LYS A 600 3.26 14.26 -28.73
N LEU A 601 2.05 14.55 -28.30
CA LEU A 601 1.63 14.47 -26.90
C LEU A 601 1.22 13.05 -26.47
N LEU A 602 0.52 12.28 -27.32
CA LEU A 602 0.04 10.95 -26.96
C LEU A 602 1.14 10.02 -26.45
N PRO A 603 2.30 9.88 -27.12
CA PRO A 603 3.37 9.00 -26.63
C PRO A 603 3.94 9.40 -25.26
N LEU A 604 3.82 10.67 -24.89
CA LEU A 604 4.35 11.20 -23.62
C LEU A 604 3.39 10.98 -22.44
N VAL A 605 2.09 10.83 -22.72
CA VAL A 605 1.04 10.77 -21.68
C VAL A 605 0.34 9.40 -21.58
N SER A 606 0.69 8.48 -22.48
CA SER A 606 0.14 7.11 -22.53
C SER A 606 0.84 6.17 -21.56
#